data_763d293a7539a319cbd7e85dfeddd714
#
_entry.id   763d293a7539a319cbd7e85dfeddd714
#
_cell.length_a   1.000
_cell.length_b   1.000
_cell.length_c   1.000
_cell.angle_alpha   90.00
_cell.angle_beta   90.00
_cell.angle_gamma   90.00
#
_symmetry.space_group_name_H-M   'P 1'
#
loop_
_entity.id
_entity.type
_entity.pdbx_description
1 polymer ?
#
loop_
_entity_poly.entity_id
_entity_poly.type
_entity_poly.pdbx_seq_one_letter_code
_entity_poly.pdbx_strand_id
1 'polypeptide(L)'
;MSSREIVGVARAAQKMTVVGSDLRLSVLDVGEETGEPSTLGAFRDGKKLVLDFWHTRCTNCPNALTKLDGVAAKHPEVRFAACALSLGSKTEGTQEQVLELLDGMWENLTHLYMPFDDKEKAKELLGFKAVPFCVVFAEDGSILFKGDPGAVDFDTVFTAAAAVDEVAGGLEKASIGKAAAAEKPPVKPLAEANRTLGFGGDDDDF
;
A
#
# COMPACT_ATOMS: atom_id res chain seq x y z
N MET A 1 -42.98 35.15 27.01
CA MET A 1 -42.76 33.75 26.53
C MET A 1 -41.59 33.78 25.52
N SER A 2 -40.44 33.39 25.97
CA SER A 2 -39.17 33.54 25.19
C SER A 2 -38.92 32.25 24.43
N SER A 3 -38.98 32.32 23.10
CA SER A 3 -38.58 31.23 22.22
C SER A 3 -37.07 31.16 22.18
N ARG A 4 -36.51 30.11 22.78
CA ARG A 4 -35.08 29.79 22.65
C ARG A 4 -34.86 29.18 21.29
N GLU A 5 -34.20 29.94 20.39
CA GLU A 5 -33.61 29.43 19.18
C GLU A 5 -32.49 28.41 19.53
N ILE A 6 -32.78 27.18 19.21
CA ILE A 6 -31.75 26.12 19.21
C ILE A 6 -30.96 26.30 17.91
N VAL A 7 -29.84 27.00 17.99
CA VAL A 7 -28.86 27.06 16.92
C VAL A 7 -28.16 25.67 16.89
N GLY A 8 -28.69 24.81 16.04
CA GLY A 8 -28.05 23.55 15.70
C GLY A 8 -26.77 23.86 14.94
N VAL A 9 -25.62 23.81 15.62
CA VAL A 9 -24.30 23.82 14.98
C VAL A 9 -24.17 22.50 14.24
N ALA A 10 -24.54 22.52 12.97
CA ALA A 10 -24.14 21.46 12.04
C ALA A 10 -22.62 21.47 11.95
N ARG A 11 -22.00 20.57 12.70
CA ARG A 11 -20.57 20.29 12.60
C ARG A 11 -20.36 19.70 11.21
N ALA A 12 -20.02 20.56 10.24
CA ALA A 12 -19.55 20.13 8.94
C ALA A 12 -18.35 19.18 9.20
N ALA A 13 -18.54 17.89 8.95
CA ALA A 13 -17.48 16.93 8.93
C ALA A 13 -16.47 17.44 7.90
N GLN A 14 -15.39 18.03 8.34
CA GLN A 14 -14.25 18.34 7.47
C GLN A 14 -13.79 17.00 6.92
N LYS A 15 -14.11 16.75 5.66
CA LYS A 15 -13.63 15.60 4.90
C LYS A 15 -12.10 15.73 4.90
N MET A 16 -11.42 15.02 5.79
CA MET A 16 -9.96 14.98 5.81
C MET A 16 -9.53 14.56 4.41
N THR A 17 -8.77 15.42 3.74
CA THR A 17 -8.24 15.09 2.41
C THR A 17 -7.28 13.92 2.59
N VAL A 18 -7.69 12.77 2.09
CA VAL A 18 -6.88 11.55 2.14
C VAL A 18 -5.61 11.77 1.35
N VAL A 19 -4.48 11.39 1.93
CA VAL A 19 -3.16 11.53 1.29
C VAL A 19 -3.19 10.89 -0.10
N GLY A 20 -2.85 11.67 -1.12
CA GLY A 20 -2.75 11.21 -2.50
C GLY A 20 -4.08 10.90 -3.19
N SER A 21 -5.23 11.31 -2.65
CA SER A 21 -6.56 11.05 -3.24
C SER A 21 -6.73 11.60 -4.66
N ASP A 22 -5.98 12.63 -5.01
CA ASP A 22 -5.97 13.32 -6.31
C ASP A 22 -4.94 12.73 -7.31
N LEU A 23 -4.14 11.73 -6.90
CA LEU A 23 -3.22 11.04 -7.80
C LEU A 23 -3.99 10.36 -8.93
N ARG A 24 -3.66 10.73 -10.16
CA ARG A 24 -4.26 10.14 -11.36
C ARG A 24 -3.69 8.76 -11.62
N LEU A 25 -4.53 7.87 -12.04
CA LEU A 25 -4.18 6.52 -12.44
C LEU A 25 -5.18 6.04 -13.51
N SER A 26 -4.86 4.93 -14.16
CA SER A 26 -5.80 4.19 -14.99
C SER A 26 -6.04 2.83 -14.35
N VAL A 27 -7.29 2.38 -14.33
CA VAL A 27 -7.64 1.00 -13.98
C VAL A 27 -7.47 0.17 -15.24
N LEU A 28 -6.61 -0.84 -15.19
CA LEU A 28 -6.30 -1.70 -16.34
C LEU A 28 -7.24 -2.91 -16.34
N ASP A 29 -7.78 -3.23 -17.48
CA ASP A 29 -8.50 -4.47 -17.72
C ASP A 29 -7.71 -5.28 -18.77
N VAL A 30 -7.38 -6.52 -18.41
CA VAL A 30 -6.67 -7.42 -19.33
C VAL A 30 -7.62 -7.79 -20.48
N GLY A 31 -7.24 -7.42 -21.69
CA GLY A 31 -8.08 -7.55 -22.89
C GLY A 31 -8.55 -6.24 -23.48
N GLU A 32 -8.41 -5.13 -22.77
CA GLU A 32 -8.65 -3.78 -23.29
C GLU A 32 -7.33 -3.12 -23.69
N GLU A 33 -7.36 -2.31 -24.76
CA GLU A 33 -6.14 -1.62 -25.24
C GLU A 33 -5.72 -0.46 -24.34
N THR A 34 -6.67 0.11 -23.59
CA THR A 34 -6.43 1.27 -22.74
C THR A 34 -7.14 1.11 -21.38
N GLY A 35 -6.50 1.58 -20.31
CA GLY A 35 -7.11 1.57 -18.99
C GLY A 35 -8.11 2.72 -18.79
N GLU A 36 -9.10 2.49 -17.95
CA GLU A 36 -10.10 3.46 -17.53
C GLU A 36 -9.47 4.55 -16.63
N PRO A 37 -9.56 5.85 -17.00
CA PRO A 37 -9.02 6.94 -16.18
C PRO A 37 -9.72 7.05 -14.81
N SER A 38 -8.94 7.23 -13.76
CA SER A 38 -9.44 7.36 -12.40
C SER A 38 -8.49 8.20 -11.54
N THR A 39 -8.81 8.34 -10.26
CA THR A 39 -7.90 8.84 -9.22
C THR A 39 -7.80 7.81 -8.09
N LEU A 40 -6.74 7.89 -7.30
CA LEU A 40 -6.58 6.98 -6.16
C LEU A 40 -7.75 7.09 -5.18
N GLY A 41 -8.27 8.30 -4.95
CA GLY A 41 -9.43 8.52 -4.10
C GLY A 41 -10.71 7.89 -4.63
N ALA A 42 -10.99 8.04 -5.92
CA ALA A 42 -12.15 7.44 -6.58
C ALA A 42 -12.03 5.90 -6.64
N PHE A 43 -10.84 5.40 -6.98
CA PHE A 43 -10.57 3.97 -7.00
C PHE A 43 -10.76 3.32 -5.62
N ARG A 44 -10.28 3.97 -4.56
CA ARG A 44 -10.40 3.46 -3.20
C ARG A 44 -11.86 3.39 -2.72
N ASP A 45 -12.68 4.36 -3.09
CA ASP A 45 -14.14 4.40 -2.82
C ASP A 45 -14.50 4.12 -1.34
N GLY A 46 -13.71 4.67 -0.40
CA GLY A 46 -13.93 4.46 1.03
C GLY A 46 -13.68 3.03 1.52
N LYS A 47 -13.08 2.17 0.72
CA LYS A 47 -12.74 0.80 1.11
C LYS A 47 -11.33 0.70 1.64
N LYS A 48 -11.08 -0.32 2.46
CA LYS A 48 -9.73 -0.72 2.84
C LYS A 48 -8.97 -1.15 1.57
N LEU A 49 -7.76 -0.63 1.39
CA LEU A 49 -6.96 -0.87 0.19
C LEU A 49 -5.53 -1.24 0.54
N VAL A 50 -5.05 -2.34 -0.02
CA VAL A 50 -3.63 -2.67 -0.13
C VAL A 50 -3.17 -2.30 -1.52
N LEU A 51 -2.22 -1.38 -1.61
CA LEU A 51 -1.69 -0.85 -2.87
C LEU A 51 -0.19 -1.11 -2.94
N ASP A 52 0.24 -1.98 -3.87
CA ASP A 52 1.66 -2.22 -4.14
C ASP A 52 2.11 -1.47 -5.39
N PHE A 53 3.22 -0.76 -5.27
CA PHE A 53 3.85 -0.03 -6.38
C PHE A 53 4.97 -0.86 -6.98
N TRP A 54 4.97 -0.95 -8.31
CA TRP A 54 5.96 -1.71 -9.07
C TRP A 54 6.29 -1.05 -10.42
N HIS A 55 7.26 -1.54 -11.15
CA HIS A 55 7.52 -1.16 -12.54
C HIS A 55 8.16 -2.30 -13.33
N THR A 56 8.11 -2.23 -14.64
CA THR A 56 8.54 -3.30 -15.56
C THR A 56 10.01 -3.69 -15.46
N ARG A 57 10.88 -2.81 -14.95
CA ARG A 57 12.32 -3.07 -14.73
C ARG A 57 12.66 -3.56 -13.32
N CYS A 58 11.68 -3.79 -12.48
CA CYS A 58 11.89 -4.22 -11.11
C CYS A 58 12.01 -5.76 -11.04
N THR A 59 13.18 -6.26 -10.79
CA THR A 59 13.46 -7.72 -10.73
C THR A 59 12.82 -8.42 -9.53
N ASN A 60 12.58 -7.69 -8.44
CA ASN A 60 11.99 -8.26 -7.21
C ASN A 60 10.46 -8.13 -7.17
N CYS A 61 9.88 -7.24 -7.98
CA CYS A 61 8.44 -6.97 -7.95
C CYS A 61 7.57 -8.19 -8.33
N PRO A 62 7.89 -9.02 -9.32
CA PRO A 62 7.08 -10.20 -9.64
C PRO A 62 6.90 -11.14 -8.44
N ASN A 63 7.95 -11.37 -7.66
CA ASN A 63 7.88 -12.20 -6.47
C ASN A 63 7.01 -11.57 -5.36
N ALA A 64 7.07 -10.25 -5.20
CA ALA A 64 6.24 -9.51 -4.26
C ALA A 64 4.75 -9.57 -4.66
N LEU A 65 4.45 -9.33 -5.94
CA LEU A 65 3.10 -9.39 -6.49
C LEU A 65 2.50 -10.80 -6.39
N THR A 66 3.27 -11.85 -6.65
CA THR A 66 2.79 -13.24 -6.50
C THR A 66 2.43 -13.57 -5.05
N LYS A 67 3.20 -13.08 -4.07
CA LYS A 67 2.85 -13.24 -2.66
C LYS A 67 1.59 -12.45 -2.31
N LEU A 68 1.47 -11.22 -2.81
CA LEU A 68 0.34 -10.35 -2.57
C LEU A 68 -0.94 -10.91 -3.17
N ASP A 69 -0.88 -11.49 -4.37
CA ASP A 69 -1.97 -12.18 -5.04
C ASP A 69 -2.51 -13.35 -4.18
N GLY A 70 -1.60 -14.14 -3.61
CA GLY A 70 -1.96 -15.21 -2.68
C GLY A 70 -2.56 -14.72 -1.35
N VAL A 71 -2.25 -13.51 -0.90
CA VAL A 71 -2.90 -12.86 0.25
C VAL A 71 -4.29 -12.37 -0.16
N ALA A 72 -4.40 -11.70 -1.31
CA ALA A 72 -5.67 -11.18 -1.84
C ALA A 72 -6.74 -12.26 -1.96
N ALA A 73 -6.36 -13.46 -2.43
CA ALA A 73 -7.25 -14.61 -2.51
C ALA A 73 -7.86 -15.04 -1.16
N LYS A 74 -7.21 -14.71 -0.03
CA LYS A 74 -7.68 -15.05 1.33
C LYS A 74 -8.51 -13.95 1.98
N HIS A 75 -8.44 -12.72 1.45
CA HIS A 75 -9.07 -11.53 2.02
C HIS A 75 -9.96 -10.82 0.99
N PRO A 76 -11.05 -11.47 0.52
CA PRO A 76 -11.93 -10.89 -0.52
C PRO A 76 -12.67 -9.61 -0.05
N GLU A 77 -12.71 -9.35 1.25
CA GLU A 77 -13.30 -8.14 1.85
C GLU A 77 -12.39 -6.90 1.71
N VAL A 78 -11.10 -7.10 1.42
CA VAL A 78 -10.10 -6.04 1.24
C VAL A 78 -9.82 -5.87 -0.25
N ARG A 79 -9.73 -4.64 -0.72
CA ARG A 79 -9.30 -4.36 -2.09
C ARG A 79 -7.78 -4.45 -2.20
N PHE A 80 -7.29 -5.28 -3.10
CA PHE A 80 -5.86 -5.38 -3.41
C PHE A 80 -5.60 -4.85 -4.80
N ALA A 81 -4.55 -4.04 -4.96
CA ALA A 81 -4.17 -3.48 -6.23
C ALA A 81 -2.65 -3.45 -6.43
N ALA A 82 -2.24 -3.72 -7.66
CA ALA A 82 -0.88 -3.58 -8.16
C ALA A 82 -0.81 -2.37 -9.08
N CYS A 83 -0.10 -1.31 -8.67
CA CYS A 83 0.03 -0.07 -9.42
C CYS A 83 1.37 -0.04 -10.16
N ALA A 84 1.33 -0.22 -11.47
CA ALA A 84 2.48 -0.07 -12.34
C ALA A 84 2.85 1.42 -12.48
N LEU A 85 4.11 1.74 -12.24
CA LEU A 85 4.65 3.10 -12.32
C LEU A 85 5.29 3.36 -13.67
N SER A 86 4.88 4.43 -14.35
CA SER A 86 5.52 4.89 -15.57
C SER A 86 7.03 5.13 -15.35
N LEU A 87 7.85 4.69 -16.30
CA LEU A 87 9.28 5.00 -16.31
C LEU A 87 9.60 6.37 -16.94
N GLY A 88 8.59 7.09 -17.46
CA GLY A 88 8.76 8.36 -18.15
C GLY A 88 9.35 8.21 -19.55
N SER A 89 9.49 7.00 -20.05
CA SER A 89 9.92 6.68 -21.41
C SER A 89 8.72 6.53 -22.34
N LYS A 90 8.91 6.81 -23.62
CA LYS A 90 7.90 6.58 -24.66
C LYS A 90 7.83 5.11 -25.11
N THR A 91 8.87 4.35 -24.81
CA THR A 91 9.05 2.97 -25.29
C THR A 91 9.20 1.95 -24.19
N GLU A 92 9.33 2.38 -22.93
CA GLU A 92 9.54 1.48 -21.79
C GLU A 92 8.66 1.85 -20.61
N GLY A 93 8.05 0.85 -19.99
CA GLY A 93 7.14 1.03 -18.88
C GLY A 93 5.90 1.82 -19.28
N THR A 94 5.48 1.66 -20.53
CA THR A 94 4.23 2.23 -21.04
C THR A 94 3.04 1.38 -20.57
N GLN A 95 1.85 1.94 -20.64
CA GLN A 95 0.64 1.22 -20.25
C GLN A 95 0.44 -0.05 -21.09
N GLU A 96 0.73 0.02 -22.39
CA GLU A 96 0.63 -1.12 -23.32
C GLU A 96 1.57 -2.25 -22.91
N GLN A 97 2.82 -1.94 -22.59
CA GLN A 97 3.78 -2.95 -22.12
C GLN A 97 3.35 -3.57 -20.79
N VAL A 98 2.75 -2.79 -19.89
CA VAL A 98 2.22 -3.30 -18.65
C VAL A 98 1.07 -4.26 -18.91
N LEU A 99 0.13 -3.92 -19.81
CA LEU A 99 -0.99 -4.78 -20.20
C LEU A 99 -0.50 -6.12 -20.80
N GLU A 100 0.50 -6.08 -21.67
CA GLU A 100 1.13 -7.29 -22.23
C GLU A 100 1.73 -8.21 -21.16
N LEU A 101 2.31 -7.64 -20.08
CA LEU A 101 2.92 -8.40 -18.99
C LEU A 101 1.89 -8.97 -18.01
N LEU A 102 0.67 -8.44 -17.99
CA LEU A 102 -0.37 -8.85 -17.06
C LEU A 102 -1.19 -10.04 -17.51
N ASP A 103 -1.05 -10.48 -18.76
CA ASP A 103 -1.85 -11.57 -19.33
C ASP A 103 -1.73 -12.86 -18.50
N GLY A 104 -2.85 -13.23 -17.87
CA GLY A 104 -2.93 -14.40 -16.97
C GLY A 104 -2.11 -14.29 -15.67
N MET A 105 -1.67 -13.09 -15.28
CA MET A 105 -0.85 -12.89 -14.08
C MET A 105 -1.63 -12.17 -12.98
N TRP A 106 -1.49 -12.64 -11.72
CA TRP A 106 -2.00 -11.99 -10.50
C TRP A 106 -3.48 -11.62 -10.55
N GLU A 107 -4.34 -12.59 -10.87
CA GLU A 107 -5.78 -12.42 -11.13
C GLU A 107 -6.59 -11.92 -9.92
N ASN A 108 -6.06 -12.06 -8.69
CA ASN A 108 -6.72 -11.57 -7.48
C ASN A 108 -6.37 -10.09 -7.18
N LEU A 109 -5.51 -9.47 -7.98
CA LEU A 109 -5.14 -8.06 -7.86
C LEU A 109 -5.86 -7.22 -8.92
N THR A 110 -6.36 -6.06 -8.54
CA THR A 110 -6.77 -5.05 -9.52
C THR A 110 -5.50 -4.36 -10.05
N HIS A 111 -5.35 -4.30 -11.36
CA HIS A 111 -4.19 -3.70 -11.99
C HIS A 111 -4.43 -2.22 -12.27
N LEU A 112 -3.44 -1.41 -11.90
CA LEU A 112 -3.45 0.04 -12.08
C LEU A 112 -2.20 0.49 -12.80
N TYR A 113 -2.31 1.62 -13.51
CA TYR A 113 -1.17 2.31 -14.11
C TYR A 113 -1.12 3.76 -13.64
N MET A 114 0.04 4.23 -13.21
CA MET A 114 0.23 5.60 -12.76
C MET A 114 1.17 6.36 -13.72
N PRO A 115 0.73 7.50 -14.29
CA PRO A 115 1.55 8.35 -15.14
C PRO A 115 2.77 8.90 -14.41
N PHE A 116 3.79 9.31 -15.16
CA PHE A 116 5.08 9.74 -14.61
C PHE A 116 4.96 10.90 -13.60
N ASP A 117 4.19 11.93 -13.92
CA ASP A 117 4.02 13.10 -13.06
C ASP A 117 3.35 12.74 -11.73
N ASP A 118 2.35 11.86 -11.76
CA ASP A 118 1.64 11.41 -10.57
C ASP A 118 2.48 10.41 -9.76
N LYS A 119 3.33 9.60 -10.42
CA LYS A 119 4.35 8.78 -9.75
C LYS A 119 5.30 9.62 -8.91
N GLU A 120 5.83 10.71 -9.46
CA GLU A 120 6.77 11.56 -8.70
C GLU A 120 6.07 12.22 -7.50
N LYS A 121 4.82 12.66 -7.66
CA LYS A 121 3.99 13.14 -6.53
C LYS A 121 3.74 12.03 -5.50
N ALA A 122 3.42 10.81 -5.94
CA ALA A 122 3.20 9.67 -5.05
C ALA A 122 4.45 9.34 -4.23
N LYS A 123 5.63 9.36 -4.87
CA LYS A 123 6.92 9.16 -4.18
C LYS A 123 7.15 10.19 -3.08
N GLU A 124 6.86 11.46 -3.35
CA GLU A 124 6.99 12.54 -2.38
C GLU A 124 5.98 12.39 -1.24
N LEU A 125 4.69 12.22 -1.55
CA LEU A 125 3.60 12.14 -0.57
C LEU A 125 3.69 10.91 0.33
N LEU A 126 4.04 9.76 -0.23
CA LEU A 126 4.12 8.50 0.49
C LEU A 126 5.51 8.21 1.05
N GLY A 127 6.53 8.94 0.59
CA GLY A 127 7.90 8.90 1.11
C GLY A 127 8.69 7.68 0.64
N PHE A 128 8.42 7.12 -0.55
CA PHE A 128 9.19 6.00 -1.07
C PHE A 128 10.19 6.41 -2.17
N LYS A 129 11.26 5.64 -2.32
CA LYS A 129 12.33 5.88 -3.30
C LYS A 129 12.55 4.73 -4.26
N ALA A 130 12.12 3.56 -3.88
CA ALA A 130 12.30 2.30 -4.63
C ALA A 130 11.04 1.44 -4.56
N VAL A 131 10.93 0.49 -5.45
CA VAL A 131 9.89 -0.55 -5.49
C VAL A 131 10.54 -1.94 -5.37
N PRO A 132 9.81 -2.97 -4.89
CA PRO A 132 8.40 -2.95 -4.50
C PRO A 132 8.16 -2.09 -3.25
N PHE A 133 7.01 -1.43 -3.20
CA PHE A 133 6.60 -0.62 -2.05
C PHE A 133 5.09 -0.71 -1.86
N CYS A 134 4.67 -1.11 -0.68
CA CYS A 134 3.28 -1.33 -0.33
C CYS A 134 2.75 -0.25 0.61
N VAL A 135 1.51 0.14 0.41
CA VAL A 135 0.75 1.01 1.32
C VAL A 135 -0.58 0.34 1.63
N VAL A 136 -0.94 0.29 2.90
CA VAL A 136 -2.25 -0.16 3.35
C VAL A 136 -3.05 1.03 3.86
N PHE A 137 -4.19 1.28 3.25
CA PHE A 137 -5.13 2.32 3.65
C PHE A 137 -6.31 1.72 4.41
N ALA A 138 -6.71 2.35 5.50
CA ALA A 138 -7.98 2.10 6.16
C ALA A 138 -9.15 2.67 5.34
N GLU A 139 -10.37 2.36 5.74
CA GLU A 139 -11.60 2.85 5.09
C GLU A 139 -11.71 4.39 5.13
N ASP A 140 -11.30 5.01 6.22
CA ASP A 140 -11.25 6.47 6.37
C ASP A 140 -10.12 7.13 5.55
N GLY A 141 -9.19 6.33 5.01
CA GLY A 141 -8.04 6.76 4.22
C GLY A 141 -6.79 7.05 5.01
N SER A 142 -6.79 6.79 6.31
CA SER A 142 -5.55 6.77 7.08
C SER A 142 -4.62 5.65 6.59
N ILE A 143 -3.32 5.86 6.75
CA ILE A 143 -2.32 4.86 6.37
C ILE A 143 -2.06 3.97 7.58
N LEU A 144 -2.36 2.68 7.44
CA LEU A 144 -2.10 1.65 8.45
C LEU A 144 -0.67 1.10 8.36
N PHE A 145 -0.15 0.99 7.14
CA PHE A 145 1.19 0.51 6.87
C PHE A 145 1.75 1.16 5.60
N LYS A 146 3.05 1.38 5.56
CA LYS A 146 3.81 1.68 4.34
C LYS A 146 5.23 1.13 4.44
N GLY A 147 5.71 0.48 3.39
CA GLY A 147 7.05 -0.11 3.35
C GLY A 147 7.19 -1.28 2.39
N ASP A 148 8.15 -2.13 2.66
CA ASP A 148 8.39 -3.36 1.90
C ASP A 148 7.20 -4.33 2.08
N PRO A 149 6.58 -4.84 0.99
CA PRO A 149 5.48 -5.80 1.08
C PRO A 149 5.87 -7.11 1.78
N GLY A 150 7.16 -7.44 1.82
CA GLY A 150 7.68 -8.60 2.56
C GLY A 150 7.73 -8.41 4.08
N ALA A 151 7.64 -7.18 4.56
CA ALA A 151 7.70 -6.84 5.99
C ALA A 151 6.32 -6.67 6.65
N VAL A 152 5.23 -6.71 5.89
CA VAL A 152 3.88 -6.52 6.42
C VAL A 152 3.27 -7.86 6.85
N ASP A 153 2.72 -7.87 8.06
CA ASP A 153 1.79 -8.90 8.52
C ASP A 153 0.36 -8.40 8.28
N PHE A 154 -0.23 -8.85 7.18
CA PHE A 154 -1.55 -8.40 6.73
C PHE A 154 -2.65 -8.77 7.73
N ASP A 155 -2.59 -9.96 8.34
CA ASP A 155 -3.59 -10.39 9.32
C ASP A 155 -3.60 -9.44 10.53
N THR A 156 -2.44 -9.08 11.04
CA THR A 156 -2.29 -8.11 12.15
C THR A 156 -2.77 -6.71 11.72
N VAL A 157 -2.39 -6.22 10.53
CA VAL A 157 -2.78 -4.89 10.05
C VAL A 157 -4.29 -4.78 9.84
N PHE A 158 -4.93 -5.82 9.33
CA PHE A 158 -6.38 -5.82 9.11
C PHE A 158 -7.17 -5.91 10.41
N THR A 159 -6.68 -6.68 11.40
CA THR A 159 -7.32 -6.82 12.72
C THR A 159 -7.18 -5.56 13.56
N ALA A 160 -6.02 -4.91 13.55
CA ALA A 160 -5.80 -3.66 14.27
C ALA A 160 -6.72 -2.54 13.79
N ALA A 161 -7.06 -2.50 12.50
CA ALA A 161 -8.01 -1.54 11.95
C ALA A 161 -9.46 -1.78 12.41
N ALA A 162 -9.85 -3.03 12.64
CA ALA A 162 -11.18 -3.37 13.16
C ALA A 162 -11.38 -2.93 14.62
N ALA A 163 -10.31 -2.91 15.43
CA ALA A 163 -10.38 -2.53 16.83
C ALA A 163 -10.60 -1.02 17.08
N VAL A 164 -10.27 -0.14 16.11
CA VAL A 164 -10.52 1.31 16.24
C VAL A 164 -11.96 1.69 15.92
N ASP A 165 -12.68 0.88 15.15
CA ASP A 165 -14.09 1.12 14.81
C ASP A 165 -15.03 0.79 15.99
N GLU A 166 -14.65 -0.17 16.84
CA GLU A 166 -15.47 -0.58 18.00
C GLU A 166 -15.37 0.41 19.18
N VAL A 167 -14.30 1.23 19.24
CA VAL A 167 -14.09 2.21 20.32
C VAL A 167 -14.84 3.54 20.08
N ALA A 168 -15.26 3.83 18.86
CA ALA A 168 -15.99 5.04 18.55
C ALA A 168 -17.45 5.04 19.05
N GLY A 169 -17.98 3.89 19.46
CA GLY A 169 -19.36 3.70 19.95
C GLY A 169 -19.55 3.74 21.47
N GLY A 170 -18.49 3.81 22.27
CA GLY A 170 -18.58 3.64 23.73
C GLY A 170 -17.74 4.64 24.52
N LEU A 171 -18.13 5.93 24.54
CA LEU A 171 -17.52 6.90 25.46
C LEU A 171 -18.42 7.14 26.68
N GLU A 172 -18.32 6.29 27.70
CA GLU A 172 -18.68 6.69 29.06
C GLU A 172 -17.68 6.14 30.08
N LYS A 173 -16.92 7.08 30.66
CA LYS A 173 -16.17 7.07 31.91
C LYS A 173 -15.44 5.78 32.37
N ALA A 174 -14.12 5.79 32.32
CA ALA A 174 -13.31 5.16 33.36
C ALA A 174 -11.98 5.89 33.56
N SER A 175 -11.65 6.10 34.81
CA SER A 175 -10.62 6.91 35.39
C SER A 175 -9.18 6.44 35.13
N ILE A 176 -8.28 7.42 35.22
CA ILE A 176 -6.83 7.35 35.11
C ILE A 176 -6.22 6.34 36.09
N GLY A 177 -5.60 5.29 35.56
CA GLY A 177 -4.71 4.38 36.27
C GLY A 177 -3.29 4.44 35.73
N LYS A 178 -2.37 4.83 36.59
CA LYS A 178 -0.92 5.03 36.38
C LYS A 178 -0.24 3.73 35.92
N ALA A 179 0.34 3.69 34.73
CA ALA A 179 1.07 2.54 34.20
C ALA A 179 2.56 2.61 34.59
N ALA A 180 3.04 1.49 35.11
CA ALA A 180 4.42 1.22 35.47
C ALA A 180 5.24 0.83 34.23
N ALA A 181 6.52 1.21 34.22
CA ALA A 181 7.50 0.89 33.25
C ALA A 181 7.74 -0.61 33.09
N ALA A 182 7.74 -1.14 31.91
CA ALA A 182 8.17 -2.49 31.60
C ALA A 182 9.56 -2.47 30.93
N GLU A 183 10.41 -3.26 31.54
CA GLU A 183 11.84 -3.47 31.35
C GLU A 183 12.15 -4.19 30.02
N LYS A 184 13.21 -3.78 29.34
CA LYS A 184 13.75 -4.36 28.12
C LYS A 184 14.46 -5.67 28.43
N PRO A 185 14.24 -6.79 27.70
CA PRO A 185 15.06 -7.97 27.85
C PRO A 185 16.43 -7.81 27.13
N PRO A 186 17.50 -8.46 27.65
CA PRO A 186 18.86 -8.29 27.15
C PRO A 186 19.12 -9.05 25.85
N VAL A 187 19.73 -8.35 24.90
CA VAL A 187 20.22 -8.91 23.64
C VAL A 187 21.52 -9.66 23.90
N LYS A 188 21.57 -10.95 23.58
CA LYS A 188 22.80 -11.73 23.53
C LYS A 188 23.48 -11.51 22.18
N PRO A 189 24.81 -11.27 22.14
CA PRO A 189 25.55 -11.23 20.89
C PRO A 189 25.81 -12.66 20.37
N LEU A 190 25.47 -12.89 19.09
CA LEU A 190 25.90 -14.08 18.37
C LEU A 190 27.27 -13.77 17.74
N ALA A 191 28.28 -14.47 18.24
CA ALA A 191 29.62 -14.47 17.68
C ALA A 191 29.68 -15.35 16.43
N GLU A 192 30.43 -14.84 15.47
CA GLU A 192 31.24 -15.49 14.43
C GLU A 192 31.08 -16.99 14.20
N ALA A 193 30.59 -17.30 13.00
CA ALA A 193 31.07 -18.48 12.25
C ALA A 193 31.04 -18.15 10.76
N ASN A 194 32.11 -17.61 10.28
CA ASN A 194 32.38 -17.66 8.84
C ASN A 194 33.84 -17.97 8.62
N ARG A 195 34.11 -19.14 8.08
CA ARG A 195 35.38 -19.46 7.44
C ARG A 195 35.11 -20.25 6.16
N THR A 196 35.63 -19.68 5.08
CA THR A 196 36.18 -20.29 3.89
C THR A 196 35.30 -21.20 3.04
N LEU A 197 34.98 -20.71 1.86
CA LEU A 197 35.21 -21.47 0.62
C LEU A 197 35.63 -20.48 -0.46
N GLY A 198 36.92 -20.50 -0.77
CA GLY A 198 37.46 -19.84 -1.94
C GLY A 198 37.15 -20.68 -3.19
N PHE A 199 36.80 -19.97 -4.23
CA PHE A 199 36.95 -20.46 -5.61
C PHE A 199 37.69 -19.38 -6.39
N GLY A 200 38.97 -19.68 -6.61
CA GLY A 200 39.74 -19.06 -7.66
C GLY A 200 39.54 -19.86 -8.95
N GLY A 201 39.90 -19.28 -10.04
CA GLY A 201 39.98 -19.90 -11.38
C GLY A 201 39.41 -18.95 -12.40
N ASP A 202 40.20 -18.18 -12.95
CA ASP A 202 40.94 -18.17 -14.19
C ASP A 202 40.13 -17.84 -15.44
N ASP A 203 40.53 -16.72 -15.99
CA ASP A 203 40.80 -16.36 -17.40
C ASP A 203 40.25 -17.32 -18.47
N ASP A 204 39.63 -16.73 -19.45
CA ASP A 204 40.04 -16.64 -20.84
C ASP A 204 38.90 -16.30 -21.81
N ASP A 205 39.14 -15.27 -22.58
CA ASP A 205 38.91 -15.06 -24.01
C ASP A 205 37.59 -15.59 -24.69
N PHE A 206 36.79 -14.70 -25.13
CA PHE A 206 36.44 -14.35 -26.52
C PHE A 206 35.40 -13.22 -26.58
#